data_bb62c2bee6e6d126164facd4f2326cbd
#
_entry.id   bb62c2bee6e6d126164facd4f2326cbd
#
_cell.length_a   1.000
_cell.length_b   1.000
_cell.length_c   1.000
_cell.angle_alpha   90.00
_cell.angle_beta   90.00
_cell.angle_gamma   90.00
#
_symmetry.space_group_name_H-M   'P 1'
#
loop_
_entity.id
_entity.type
_entity.pdbx_description
1 polymer ?
#
loop_
_entity_poly.entity_id
_entity_poly.type
_entity_poly.pdbx_seq_one_letter_code
_entity_poly.pdbx_strand_id
1 'polypeptide(L)'
;MAETFHFSISMISRGKSKSAVASAAYISCEKIKNEWDGEVHDYHNKKGLLHSEIFLPENVPIALKDRTTLWNSVELNEKASNAQLARNFIIALPKELSLEENKDLIRDFIQENFVSKGMIADLAIHQGNDEGNGNIHAHIMTTVRPLN
;
A
#
# COMPACT_ATOMS: atom_id res chain seq x y z
N MET A 1 -16.74 -6.89 -24.62
CA MET A 1 -15.48 -6.45 -24.98
C MET A 1 -14.42 -6.72 -23.93
N ALA A 2 -13.26 -6.84 -24.35
CA ALA A 2 -12.21 -7.22 -23.46
C ALA A 2 -11.76 -6.04 -22.62
N GLU A 3 -11.72 -6.23 -21.36
CA GLU A 3 -11.15 -5.27 -20.48
C GLU A 3 -9.67 -5.51 -20.40
N THR A 4 -8.90 -4.46 -20.52
CA THR A 4 -7.50 -4.58 -20.20
C THR A 4 -7.38 -4.56 -18.69
N PHE A 5 -7.02 -5.69 -18.14
CA PHE A 5 -6.89 -5.81 -16.71
C PHE A 5 -5.41 -5.72 -16.35
N HIS A 6 -5.04 -4.68 -15.63
CA HIS A 6 -3.67 -4.50 -15.19
C HIS A 6 -3.55 -4.93 -13.74
N PHE A 7 -2.66 -5.86 -13.54
CA PHE A 7 -2.38 -6.38 -12.22
C PHE A 7 -0.89 -6.64 -12.16
N SER A 8 -0.18 -5.96 -11.27
CA SER A 8 1.25 -6.20 -11.11
C SER A 8 1.58 -6.41 -9.65
N ILE A 9 2.58 -7.25 -9.41
CA ILE A 9 3.06 -7.56 -8.08
C ILE A 9 4.56 -7.36 -8.07
N SER A 10 5.06 -6.67 -7.06
CA SER A 10 6.49 -6.52 -6.89
C SER A 10 6.84 -6.60 -5.41
N MET A 11 8.12 -6.82 -5.14
CA MET A 11 8.63 -6.89 -3.78
C MET A 11 9.42 -5.62 -3.49
N ILE A 12 9.15 -5.02 -2.35
CA ILE A 12 9.95 -3.90 -1.88
C ILE A 12 11.04 -4.47 -1.00
N SER A 13 12.28 -4.44 -1.49
CA SER A 13 13.43 -5.02 -0.81
C SER A 13 14.46 -3.94 -0.54
N ARG A 14 14.98 -3.92 0.67
CA ARG A 14 15.96 -2.91 1.09
C ARG A 14 17.21 -2.96 0.23
N GLY A 15 17.66 -4.15 -0.11
CA GLY A 15 18.89 -4.34 -0.87
C GLY A 15 18.89 -3.74 -2.27
N LYS A 16 17.73 -3.28 -2.73
CA LYS A 16 17.61 -2.62 -4.04
C LYS A 16 17.36 -1.13 -3.89
N SER A 17 17.81 -0.56 -2.80
CA SER A 17 17.67 0.86 -2.48
C SER A 17 16.20 1.28 -2.40
N LYS A 18 15.34 0.37 -1.97
CA LYS A 18 13.92 0.65 -1.78
C LYS A 18 13.60 0.68 -0.29
N SER A 19 12.48 1.26 0.03
CA SER A 19 12.06 1.45 1.41
C SER A 19 10.55 1.30 1.48
N ALA A 20 10.09 0.56 2.49
CA ALA A 20 8.66 0.45 2.72
C ALA A 20 8.08 1.81 3.10
N VAL A 21 8.82 2.58 3.91
CA VAL A 21 8.37 3.91 4.32
C VAL A 21 8.26 4.83 3.12
N ALA A 22 9.26 4.82 2.23
CA ALA A 22 9.22 5.67 1.04
C ALA A 22 8.04 5.32 0.15
N SER A 23 7.80 4.03 -0.06
CA SER A 23 6.69 3.58 -0.89
C SER A 23 5.35 3.95 -0.26
N ALA A 24 5.22 3.78 1.05
CA ALA A 24 3.98 4.12 1.74
C ALA A 24 3.70 5.62 1.67
N ALA A 25 4.73 6.44 1.86
CA ALA A 25 4.59 7.89 1.74
C ALA A 25 4.14 8.29 0.34
N TYR A 26 4.72 7.63 -0.67
CA TYR A 26 4.40 7.93 -2.06
C TYR A 26 2.93 7.61 -2.39
N ILE A 27 2.46 6.41 -2.01
CA ILE A 27 1.10 6.04 -2.38
C ILE A 27 0.04 6.76 -1.57
N SER A 28 0.37 7.19 -0.35
CA SER A 28 -0.59 7.88 0.52
C SER A 28 -0.50 9.38 0.42
N CYS A 29 0.44 9.92 -0.36
CA CYS A 29 0.66 11.36 -0.50
C CYS A 29 0.96 12.01 0.84
N GLU A 30 1.82 11.37 1.62
CA GLU A 30 2.15 11.82 2.97
C GLU A 30 3.64 12.11 3.10
N LYS A 31 3.99 12.72 4.21
CA LYS A 31 5.37 12.95 4.60
C LYS A 31 5.68 12.00 5.74
N ILE A 32 6.62 11.08 5.53
CA ILE A 32 6.96 10.09 6.54
C ILE A 32 8.49 9.98 6.65
N LYS A 33 8.97 9.99 7.89
CA LYS A 33 10.39 9.78 8.16
C LYS A 33 10.65 8.30 8.35
N ASN A 34 11.69 7.80 7.69
CA ASN A 34 12.13 6.42 7.86
C ASN A 34 13.10 6.37 9.03
N GLU A 35 12.70 5.70 10.11
CA GLU A 35 13.54 5.63 11.31
C GLU A 35 14.75 4.73 11.12
N TRP A 36 14.72 3.86 10.12
CA TRP A 36 15.85 2.98 9.84
C TRP A 36 17.08 3.77 9.39
N ASP A 37 16.89 4.75 8.51
CA ASP A 37 18.02 5.49 7.93
C ASP A 37 17.94 7.00 8.16
N GLY A 38 16.86 7.48 8.78
CA GLY A 38 16.68 8.89 9.07
C GLY A 38 16.20 9.75 7.91
N GLU A 39 15.96 9.15 6.74
CA GLU A 39 15.51 9.91 5.58
C GLU A 39 14.04 10.26 5.67
N VAL A 40 13.71 11.48 5.23
CA VAL A 40 12.34 11.95 5.19
C VAL A 40 11.84 11.87 3.77
N HIS A 41 10.69 11.21 3.58
CA HIS A 41 10.06 11.09 2.28
C HIS A 41 8.78 11.90 2.28
N ASP A 42 8.76 12.94 1.46
CA ASP A 42 7.69 13.94 1.52
C ASP A 42 6.96 14.00 0.18
N TYR A 43 5.74 13.50 0.17
CA TYR A 43 4.89 13.52 -1.01
C TYR A 43 3.57 14.23 -0.73
N HIS A 44 3.54 15.11 0.29
CA HIS A 44 2.29 15.73 0.68
C HIS A 44 1.71 16.65 -0.40
N ASN A 45 2.53 17.09 -1.35
CA ASN A 45 2.03 17.91 -2.47
C ASN A 45 1.58 17.09 -3.66
N LYS A 46 1.79 15.79 -3.62
CA LYS A 46 1.37 14.91 -4.71
C LYS A 46 -0.15 14.82 -4.73
N LYS A 47 -0.72 14.82 -5.92
CA LYS A 47 -2.17 14.85 -6.08
C LYS A 47 -2.69 13.55 -6.65
N GLY A 48 -4.02 13.37 -6.61
CA GLY A 48 -4.67 12.23 -7.22
C GLY A 48 -5.11 11.15 -6.27
N LEU A 49 -4.82 11.30 -4.98
CA LEU A 49 -5.27 10.32 -3.99
C LEU A 49 -6.77 10.46 -3.76
N LEU A 50 -7.51 9.37 -3.93
CA LEU A 50 -8.96 9.36 -3.74
C LEU A 50 -9.35 8.75 -2.39
N HIS A 51 -8.55 7.81 -1.89
CA HIS A 51 -8.88 7.11 -0.66
C HIS A 51 -7.65 6.36 -0.17
N SER A 52 -7.47 6.29 1.14
CA SER A 52 -6.43 5.44 1.72
C SER A 52 -6.98 4.82 3.01
N GLU A 53 -6.53 3.62 3.29
CA GLU A 53 -7.05 2.87 4.43
C GLU A 53 -6.10 1.72 4.76
N ILE A 54 -5.90 1.46 6.06
CA ILE A 54 -5.11 0.33 6.51
C ILE A 54 -6.04 -0.69 7.12
N PHE A 55 -5.85 -1.97 6.77
CA PHE A 55 -6.66 -3.10 7.21
C PHE A 55 -5.82 -3.98 8.12
N LEU A 56 -6.30 -4.21 9.33
CA LEU A 56 -5.61 -5.01 10.34
C LEU A 56 -6.34 -6.32 10.57
N PRO A 57 -5.60 -7.43 10.69
CA PRO A 57 -6.19 -8.66 11.22
C PRO A 57 -6.57 -8.49 12.68
N GLU A 58 -7.38 -9.40 13.19
CA GLU A 58 -7.63 -9.46 14.61
C GLU A 58 -6.33 -9.77 15.34
N ASN A 59 -6.24 -9.34 16.57
CA ASN A 59 -5.09 -9.59 17.45
C ASN A 59 -3.82 -8.85 17.05
N VAL A 60 -3.94 -7.87 16.17
CA VAL A 60 -2.83 -6.99 15.81
C VAL A 60 -3.03 -5.66 16.52
N PRO A 61 -1.97 -5.07 17.09
CA PRO A 61 -2.12 -3.81 17.82
C PRO A 61 -2.74 -2.72 16.96
N ILE A 62 -3.71 -2.01 17.52
CA ILE A 62 -4.42 -0.95 16.80
C ILE A 62 -3.49 0.18 16.38
N ALA A 63 -2.37 0.34 17.08
CA ALA A 63 -1.38 1.37 16.72
C ALA A 63 -0.85 1.18 15.31
N LEU A 64 -0.88 -0.05 14.78
CA LEU A 64 -0.41 -0.32 13.43
C LEU A 64 -1.38 0.17 12.35
N LYS A 65 -2.51 0.73 12.74
CA LYS A 65 -3.40 1.39 11.80
C LYS A 65 -2.88 2.77 11.41
N ASP A 66 -1.84 3.23 12.05
CA ASP A 66 -1.12 4.46 11.71
C ASP A 66 0.00 4.11 10.73
N ARG A 67 -0.04 4.73 9.56
CA ARG A 67 0.87 4.36 8.46
C ARG A 67 2.33 4.56 8.83
N THR A 68 2.63 5.66 9.51
CA THR A 68 3.99 5.93 9.96
C THR A 68 4.47 4.84 10.92
N THR A 69 3.63 4.47 11.87
CA THR A 69 3.96 3.44 12.85
C THR A 69 4.12 2.08 12.18
N LEU A 70 3.20 1.74 11.30
CA LEU A 70 3.21 0.44 10.64
C LEU A 70 4.50 0.21 9.86
N TRP A 71 4.80 1.10 8.93
CA TRP A 71 5.92 0.84 8.04
C TRP A 71 7.27 1.07 8.69
N ASN A 72 7.35 1.93 9.69
CA ASN A 72 8.56 2.03 10.49
C ASN A 72 8.76 0.79 11.35
N SER A 73 7.67 0.18 11.84
CA SER A 73 7.80 -1.09 12.57
C SER A 73 8.38 -2.17 11.67
N VAL A 74 7.94 -2.24 10.42
CA VAL A 74 8.48 -3.20 9.46
C VAL A 74 9.95 -2.92 9.22
N GLU A 75 10.31 -1.67 8.95
CA GLU A 75 11.71 -1.31 8.68
C GLU A 75 12.63 -1.68 9.85
N LEU A 76 12.18 -1.41 11.06
CA LEU A 76 13.03 -1.63 12.23
C LEU A 76 13.10 -3.09 12.64
N ASN A 77 12.09 -3.89 12.31
CA ASN A 77 12.06 -5.29 12.67
C ASN A 77 12.74 -6.20 11.65
N GLU A 78 12.89 -5.75 10.42
CA GLU A 78 13.58 -6.51 9.38
C GLU A 78 14.99 -5.95 9.27
N LYS A 79 15.95 -6.65 9.85
CA LYS A 79 17.27 -6.08 10.10
C LYS A 79 18.31 -6.37 9.03
N ALA A 80 18.03 -7.29 8.12
CA ALA A 80 18.98 -7.63 7.08
C ALA A 80 19.11 -6.50 6.08
N SER A 81 20.31 -6.31 5.53
CA SER A 81 20.55 -5.27 4.55
C SER A 81 19.78 -5.50 3.25
N ASN A 82 19.35 -6.74 3.00
CA ASN A 82 18.58 -7.09 1.82
C ASN A 82 17.18 -7.57 2.19
N ALA A 83 16.63 -7.10 3.31
CA ALA A 83 15.35 -7.56 3.82
C ALA A 83 14.22 -7.30 2.82
N GLN A 84 13.31 -8.25 2.74
CA GLN A 84 12.05 -8.07 2.03
C GLN A 84 11.08 -7.37 2.97
N LEU A 85 10.67 -6.18 2.60
CA LEU A 85 9.93 -5.30 3.51
C LEU A 85 8.43 -5.34 3.28
N ALA A 86 8.00 -5.44 2.02
CA ALA A 86 6.58 -5.41 1.70
C ALA A 86 6.36 -5.97 0.31
N ARG A 87 5.14 -6.50 0.09
CA ARG A 87 4.68 -6.79 -1.26
C ARG A 87 3.84 -5.63 -1.74
N ASN A 88 4.00 -5.28 -3.00
CA ASN A 88 3.30 -4.15 -3.59
C ASN A 88 2.44 -4.65 -4.75
N PHE A 89 1.15 -4.36 -4.68
CA PHE A 89 0.18 -4.77 -5.70
C PHE A 89 -0.39 -3.52 -6.34
N ILE A 90 -0.48 -3.50 -7.67
CA ILE A 90 -1.13 -2.42 -8.38
C ILE A 90 -2.22 -3.04 -9.23
N ILE A 91 -3.46 -2.60 -9.02
CA ILE A 91 -4.64 -3.19 -9.66
C ILE A 91 -5.45 -2.08 -10.30
N ALA A 92 -5.69 -2.18 -11.61
CA ALA A 92 -6.60 -1.26 -12.29
C ALA A 92 -8.03 -1.63 -11.91
N LEU A 93 -8.80 -0.64 -11.50
CA LEU A 93 -10.17 -0.86 -11.08
C LEU A 93 -11.13 -0.61 -12.24
N PRO A 94 -12.29 -1.30 -12.27
CA PRO A 94 -13.24 -1.13 -13.37
C PRO A 94 -13.77 0.29 -13.47
N LYS A 95 -13.76 0.83 -14.67
CA LYS A 95 -14.31 2.17 -14.93
C LYS A 95 -15.81 2.23 -14.76
N GLU A 96 -16.47 1.10 -14.96
CA GLU A 96 -17.92 1.05 -14.92
C GLU A 96 -18.47 1.22 -13.53
N LEU A 97 -17.66 1.02 -12.51
CA LEU A 97 -18.11 1.09 -11.14
C LEU A 97 -17.83 2.48 -10.58
N SER A 98 -18.68 2.92 -9.67
CA SER A 98 -18.43 4.15 -8.93
C SER A 98 -17.24 3.97 -8.00
N LEU A 99 -16.77 5.06 -7.44
CA LEU A 99 -15.70 4.98 -6.45
C LEU A 99 -16.12 4.13 -5.25
N GLU A 100 -17.35 4.31 -4.77
CA GLU A 100 -17.82 3.54 -3.61
C GLU A 100 -17.91 2.06 -3.95
N GLU A 101 -18.38 1.72 -5.14
CA GLU A 101 -18.42 0.33 -5.56
C GLU A 101 -17.03 -0.26 -5.69
N ASN A 102 -16.10 0.50 -6.20
CA ASN A 102 -14.71 0.05 -6.30
C ASN A 102 -14.07 -0.12 -4.92
N LYS A 103 -14.40 0.77 -3.98
CA LYS A 103 -13.91 0.60 -2.61
C LYS A 103 -14.40 -0.71 -2.00
N ASP A 104 -15.68 -1.01 -2.17
CA ASP A 104 -16.25 -2.25 -1.64
C ASP A 104 -15.59 -3.46 -2.28
N LEU A 105 -15.40 -3.41 -3.58
CA LEU A 105 -14.74 -4.50 -4.30
C LEU A 105 -13.34 -4.75 -3.78
N ILE A 106 -12.56 -3.70 -3.64
CA ILE A 106 -11.16 -3.85 -3.23
C ILE A 106 -11.05 -4.22 -1.76
N ARG A 107 -11.97 -3.74 -0.92
CA ARG A 107 -11.99 -4.14 0.49
C ARG A 107 -12.25 -5.63 0.64
N ASP A 108 -13.20 -6.17 -0.12
CA ASP A 108 -13.47 -7.61 -0.09
C ASP A 108 -12.26 -8.40 -0.54
N PHE A 109 -11.60 -7.93 -1.59
CA PHE A 109 -10.39 -8.58 -2.10
C PHE A 109 -9.30 -8.61 -1.03
N ILE A 110 -9.08 -7.49 -0.37
CA ILE A 110 -8.06 -7.37 0.68
C ILE A 110 -8.39 -8.26 1.86
N GLN A 111 -9.65 -8.25 2.28
CA GLN A 111 -10.07 -9.02 3.43
C GLN A 111 -9.87 -10.51 3.17
N GLU A 112 -10.26 -10.97 2.01
CA GLU A 112 -10.21 -12.37 1.67
C GLU A 112 -8.80 -12.88 1.41
N ASN A 113 -7.96 -12.06 0.79
CA ASN A 113 -6.66 -12.52 0.31
C ASN A 113 -5.50 -12.18 1.23
N PHE A 114 -5.65 -11.18 2.07
CA PHE A 114 -4.54 -10.73 2.92
C PHE A 114 -4.90 -10.78 4.40
N VAL A 115 -5.94 -10.08 4.79
CA VAL A 115 -6.26 -9.93 6.22
C VAL A 115 -6.64 -11.27 6.82
N SER A 116 -7.43 -12.07 6.12
CA SER A 116 -7.83 -13.39 6.61
C SER A 116 -6.63 -14.32 6.82
N LYS A 117 -5.50 -14.00 6.20
CA LYS A 117 -4.28 -14.79 6.30
C LYS A 117 -3.26 -14.17 7.24
N GLY A 118 -3.66 -13.16 7.99
CA GLY A 118 -2.81 -12.56 9.00
C GLY A 118 -1.94 -11.42 8.52
N MET A 119 -2.11 -10.98 7.27
CA MET A 119 -1.32 -9.87 6.72
C MET A 119 -2.02 -8.55 6.96
N ILE A 120 -1.22 -7.50 7.20
CA ILE A 120 -1.72 -6.13 7.24
C ILE A 120 -1.65 -5.59 5.82
N ALA A 121 -2.68 -4.87 5.40
CA ALA A 121 -2.73 -4.29 4.07
C ALA A 121 -2.95 -2.79 4.15
N ASP A 122 -2.17 -2.05 3.37
CA ASP A 122 -2.25 -0.59 3.29
C ASP A 122 -2.71 -0.25 1.87
N LEU A 123 -3.91 0.29 1.77
CA LEU A 123 -4.56 0.58 0.50
C LEU A 123 -4.51 2.06 0.18
N ALA A 124 -4.18 2.39 -1.06
CA ALA A 124 -4.35 3.76 -1.58
C ALA A 124 -4.96 3.66 -2.96
N ILE A 125 -6.05 4.39 -3.19
CA ILE A 125 -6.72 4.42 -4.48
C ILE A 125 -6.39 5.75 -5.14
N HIS A 126 -5.86 5.67 -6.35
CA HIS A 126 -5.44 6.84 -7.10
C HIS A 126 -6.28 7.04 -8.34
N GLN A 127 -6.51 8.30 -8.65
CA GLN A 127 -7.06 8.73 -9.91
C GLN A 127 -6.07 8.36 -11.01
N GLY A 128 -6.56 8.13 -12.21
CA GLY A 128 -5.68 7.85 -13.33
C GLY A 128 -4.85 9.06 -13.69
N ASN A 129 -3.97 8.87 -14.68
CA ASN A 129 -3.06 9.94 -15.05
C ASN A 129 -3.82 11.10 -15.72
N ASP A 130 -3.09 12.19 -15.92
CA ASP A 130 -3.66 13.43 -16.42
C ASP A 130 -4.08 13.37 -17.87
N GLU A 131 -3.75 12.31 -18.57
CA GLU A 131 -4.02 12.23 -19.99
C GLU A 131 -5.38 11.64 -20.29
N GLY A 132 -6.23 11.58 -19.30
CA GLY A 132 -7.60 11.20 -19.51
C GLY A 132 -7.85 9.72 -19.68
N ASN A 133 -6.82 8.93 -19.57
CA ASN A 133 -6.99 7.49 -19.57
C ASN A 133 -7.52 6.99 -18.27
N GLY A 134 -7.66 7.84 -17.39
CA GLY A 134 -8.33 7.87 -16.15
C GLY A 134 -8.70 6.60 -15.44
N ASN A 135 -8.03 5.49 -15.68
CA ASN A 135 -8.32 4.30 -14.92
C ASN A 135 -7.88 4.51 -13.48
N ILE A 136 -8.83 4.31 -12.57
CA ILE A 136 -8.54 4.37 -11.15
C ILE A 136 -7.71 3.14 -10.80
N HIS A 137 -6.66 3.33 -10.02
CA HIS A 137 -5.77 2.26 -9.62
C HIS A 137 -5.76 2.10 -8.11
N ALA A 138 -5.75 0.85 -7.66
CA ALA A 138 -5.55 0.53 -6.26
C ALA A 138 -4.10 0.10 -6.08
N HIS A 139 -3.42 0.75 -5.13
CA HIS A 139 -2.10 0.35 -4.69
C HIS A 139 -2.26 -0.31 -3.33
N ILE A 140 -1.77 -1.53 -3.19
CA ILE A 140 -1.88 -2.26 -1.93
C ILE A 140 -0.48 -2.69 -1.51
N MET A 141 -0.05 -2.24 -0.33
CA MET A 141 1.18 -2.74 0.26
C MET A 141 0.80 -3.69 1.39
N THR A 142 1.38 -4.88 1.37
CA THR A 142 1.10 -5.85 2.44
C THR A 142 2.38 -6.20 3.16
N THR A 143 2.25 -6.57 4.44
CA THR A 143 3.38 -7.14 5.16
C THR A 143 3.71 -8.50 4.55
N VAL A 144 4.99 -8.89 4.66
CA VAL A 144 5.45 -10.15 4.08
C VAL A 144 5.07 -11.32 4.98
N ARG A 145 4.96 -11.05 6.27
CA ARG A 145 4.59 -12.06 7.26
C ARG A 145 3.65 -11.44 8.27
N PRO A 146 2.88 -12.25 9.00
CA PRO A 146 2.01 -11.71 10.04
C PRO A 146 2.81 -10.99 11.12
N LEU A 147 2.25 -9.92 11.64
CA LEU A 147 2.82 -9.17 12.75
C LEU A 147 1.92 -9.38 13.97
N ASN A 148 2.52 -9.74 15.08
CA ASN A 148 1.80 -9.99 16.32
C ASN A 148 2.10 -8.91 17.32
#